data_840d31c8c7bef246ea6e82dc4c573ccc
#
_entry.id   840d31c8c7bef246ea6e82dc4c573ccc
#
_cell.length_a   1.000
_cell.length_b   1.000
_cell.length_c   1.000
_cell.angle_alpha   90.00
_cell.angle_beta   90.00
_cell.angle_gamma   90.00
#
_symmetry.space_group_name_H-M   'P 1'
#
loop_
_entity.id
_entity.type
_entity.pdbx_description
1 polymer ?
#
loop_
_entity_poly.entity_id
_entity_poly.type
_entity_poly.pdbx_seq_one_letter_code
_entity_poly.pdbx_strand_id
1 'polypeptide(L)'
;MGKENKKQEFQAEVQQLLDIVINSLYTDKEIFIRELVSNAADALEKVKYTELTGNKINDPDLELQINITTDEEKKTITISDHGIGMDENELIENLGTIAHSGSKNFIKSISESSQKETNLIGQFGVGFYSAFMVSDDVEVKTKSWKENSTTLSWLSDGKTGYEISEINTENRGTSITISLREEHEEFSKNDRVKEVLESYSSFVPFPIMLNGERVNNIEALWMKSKSDISEEDYTAFYKFAAKAFDEPRYRLHFNADAPLMINSLVFVPKENPEKFGFGQIDPGVALYCNKVLIDGQPKGLLPDWLRFLKGVIDSEDLPLNISRETMQDSALIRKLNRLITKRFIKLLESEAKSNEENYNDFYEQYRHFIKEGVITDNDHRDDLSKLLRFESSMTDKGTMTSLDDYLSRMKESQDAIYYQVSSDRESIEAAPYLEAFKARSLEVLFLCEPIDEYLVGNLNKYEEKELVSIDKSGLELEQIDSEGEGLNEDSMKSLCDWMKETLGEKVNDIKSSERLINSPAAALIPGGAMSPQMKQMMKQMNPDFSDSQNVEIELNPKHELIKKLETARKDQPELAKMIAEQLSDNALLSAGLLDESKGMVERVYDIMLKSLD
;
A
#
# COMPACT_ATOMS: atom_id res chain seq x y z
N MET A 1 -4.02 -15.26 -64.93
CA MET A 1 -3.85 -13.82 -64.67
C MET A 1 -4.12 -13.57 -63.20
N GLY A 2 -3.06 -13.49 -62.40
CA GLY A 2 -3.13 -13.19 -60.96
C GLY A 2 -3.45 -11.67 -60.81
N LYS A 3 -4.45 -11.34 -60.00
CA LYS A 3 -4.66 -9.95 -59.60
C LYS A 3 -3.51 -9.57 -58.64
N GLU A 4 -2.66 -8.64 -59.07
CA GLU A 4 -1.73 -7.97 -58.19
C GLU A 4 -2.52 -7.22 -57.10
N ASN A 5 -2.32 -7.61 -55.85
CA ASN A 5 -2.80 -6.88 -54.71
C ASN A 5 -2.06 -5.52 -54.65
N LYS A 6 -2.64 -4.46 -55.12
CA LYS A 6 -2.14 -3.12 -54.93
C LYS A 6 -2.32 -2.73 -53.43
N LYS A 7 -1.20 -2.61 -52.73
CA LYS A 7 -1.15 -2.04 -51.38
C LYS A 7 -1.66 -0.58 -51.48
N GLN A 8 -2.74 -0.26 -50.79
CA GLN A 8 -3.26 1.12 -50.67
C GLN A 8 -2.71 1.71 -49.39
N GLU A 9 -2.26 2.94 -49.43
CA GLU A 9 -1.83 3.70 -48.26
C GLU A 9 -3.04 4.34 -47.58
N PHE A 10 -2.99 4.39 -46.22
CA PHE A 10 -4.00 5.10 -45.43
C PHE A 10 -3.88 6.62 -45.71
N GLN A 11 -4.99 7.30 -45.91
CA GLN A 11 -5.06 8.76 -45.96
C GLN A 11 -5.50 9.27 -44.60
N ALA A 12 -4.85 10.32 -44.09
CA ALA A 12 -5.18 10.95 -42.80
C ALA A 12 -5.73 12.37 -43.05
N GLU A 13 -6.84 12.70 -42.38
CA GLU A 13 -7.33 14.08 -42.29
C GLU A 13 -6.62 14.76 -41.11
N VAL A 14 -5.69 15.67 -41.40
CA VAL A 14 -4.81 16.32 -40.41
C VAL A 14 -5.61 17.07 -39.35
N GLN A 15 -6.69 17.74 -39.74
CA GLN A 15 -7.56 18.44 -38.77
C GLN A 15 -8.23 17.51 -37.77
N GLN A 16 -8.71 16.33 -38.19
CA GLN A 16 -9.31 15.35 -37.27
C GLN A 16 -8.27 14.77 -36.32
N LEU A 17 -7.04 14.54 -36.77
CA LEU A 17 -5.96 14.10 -35.91
C LEU A 17 -5.58 15.16 -34.85
N LEU A 18 -5.51 16.43 -35.25
CA LEU A 18 -5.29 17.53 -34.31
C LEU A 18 -6.42 17.63 -33.28
N ASP A 19 -7.67 17.51 -33.72
CA ASP A 19 -8.84 17.55 -32.85
C ASP A 19 -8.80 16.41 -31.80
N ILE A 20 -8.40 15.20 -32.20
CA ILE A 20 -8.22 14.06 -31.31
C ILE A 20 -7.10 14.36 -30.29
N VAL A 21 -5.95 14.90 -30.74
CA VAL A 21 -4.83 15.24 -29.87
C VAL A 21 -5.21 16.33 -28.86
N ILE A 22 -5.90 17.37 -29.31
CA ILE A 22 -6.31 18.54 -28.52
C ILE A 22 -7.40 18.18 -27.51
N ASN A 23 -8.45 17.43 -27.94
CA ASN A 23 -9.67 17.26 -27.17
C ASN A 23 -9.85 15.87 -26.54
N SER A 24 -9.07 14.86 -26.94
CA SER A 24 -9.30 13.47 -26.51
C SER A 24 -8.06 12.79 -25.90
N LEU A 25 -6.87 13.33 -26.14
CA LEU A 25 -5.64 12.68 -25.71
C LEU A 25 -5.32 12.92 -24.23
N TYR A 26 -5.60 14.12 -23.73
CA TYR A 26 -5.30 14.56 -22.39
C TYR A 26 -6.57 14.78 -21.58
N THR A 27 -6.59 14.30 -20.33
CA THR A 27 -7.72 14.44 -19.41
C THR A 27 -7.74 15.83 -18.78
N ASP A 28 -6.58 16.28 -18.29
CA ASP A 28 -6.44 17.53 -17.55
C ASP A 28 -5.81 18.64 -18.43
N LYS A 29 -6.40 19.82 -18.38
CA LYS A 29 -5.95 20.95 -19.20
C LYS A 29 -4.56 21.46 -18.78
N GLU A 30 -4.23 21.42 -17.49
CA GLU A 30 -2.93 21.88 -16.94
C GLU A 30 -1.70 21.14 -17.49
N ILE A 31 -1.92 19.98 -18.10
CA ILE A 31 -0.88 19.16 -18.74
C ILE A 31 -0.10 19.93 -19.81
N PHE A 32 -0.69 20.95 -20.44
CA PHE A 32 0.04 21.74 -21.44
C PHE A 32 1.30 22.39 -20.86
N ILE A 33 1.26 22.84 -19.59
CA ILE A 33 2.44 23.40 -18.91
C ILE A 33 3.52 22.33 -18.76
N ARG A 34 3.14 21.12 -18.30
CA ARG A 34 4.07 19.98 -18.18
C ARG A 34 4.76 19.65 -19.50
N GLU A 35 3.97 19.53 -20.57
CA GLU A 35 4.51 19.17 -21.89
C GLU A 35 5.45 20.24 -22.45
N LEU A 36 5.10 21.52 -22.32
CA LEU A 36 5.94 22.61 -22.82
C LEU A 36 7.22 22.77 -21.99
N VAL A 37 7.14 22.61 -20.66
CA VAL A 37 8.33 22.62 -19.78
C VAL A 37 9.22 21.42 -20.09
N SER A 38 8.65 20.25 -20.36
CA SER A 38 9.42 19.07 -20.77
C SER A 38 10.14 19.27 -22.11
N ASN A 39 9.48 19.89 -23.08
CA ASN A 39 10.07 20.23 -24.37
C ASN A 39 11.21 21.27 -24.20
N ALA A 40 11.03 22.27 -23.34
CA ALA A 40 12.06 23.26 -23.02
C ALA A 40 13.28 22.59 -22.34
N ALA A 41 13.05 21.67 -21.41
CA ALA A 41 14.13 20.90 -20.78
C ALA A 41 14.91 20.05 -21.79
N ASP A 42 14.21 19.37 -22.72
CA ASP A 42 14.83 18.64 -23.83
C ASP A 42 15.69 19.56 -24.73
N ALA A 43 15.20 20.77 -25.01
CA ALA A 43 15.94 21.74 -25.83
C ALA A 43 17.22 22.21 -25.11
N LEU A 44 17.18 22.39 -23.80
CA LEU A 44 18.33 22.72 -22.97
C LEU A 44 19.35 21.56 -22.88
N GLU A 45 18.88 20.32 -22.75
CA GLU A 45 19.78 19.14 -22.74
C GLU A 45 20.49 18.96 -24.10
N LYS A 46 19.77 19.19 -25.21
CA LYS A 46 20.36 19.15 -26.56
C LYS A 46 21.46 20.21 -26.77
N VAL A 47 21.29 21.43 -26.30
CA VAL A 47 22.32 22.44 -26.43
C VAL A 47 23.54 22.14 -25.57
N LYS A 48 23.32 21.68 -24.34
CA LYS A 48 24.38 21.24 -23.44
C LYS A 48 25.22 20.11 -24.05
N TYR A 49 24.55 19.10 -24.66
CA TYR A 49 25.23 18.03 -25.39
C TYR A 49 26.01 18.56 -26.59
N THR A 50 25.42 19.47 -27.38
CA THR A 50 26.05 20.09 -28.55
C THR A 50 27.30 20.87 -28.18
N GLU A 51 27.27 21.57 -27.06
CA GLU A 51 28.42 22.29 -26.50
C GLU A 51 29.53 21.33 -26.05
N LEU A 52 29.17 20.26 -25.31
CA LEU A 52 30.12 19.23 -24.85
C LEU A 52 30.80 18.48 -26.00
N THR A 53 30.17 18.39 -27.15
CA THR A 53 30.74 17.77 -28.36
C THR A 53 31.64 18.72 -29.17
N GLY A 54 31.88 19.92 -28.67
CA GLY A 54 32.83 20.88 -29.24
C GLY A 54 32.29 21.70 -30.42
N ASN A 55 30.99 21.73 -30.63
CA ASN A 55 30.38 22.59 -31.62
C ASN A 55 30.32 24.04 -31.10
N LYS A 56 30.55 25.02 -32.00
CA LYS A 56 30.29 26.41 -31.69
C LYS A 56 28.81 26.69 -31.69
N ILE A 57 28.33 27.29 -30.62
CA ILE A 57 26.94 27.67 -30.46
C ILE A 57 26.78 29.21 -30.43
N ASN A 58 25.65 29.70 -30.92
CA ASN A 58 25.27 31.10 -30.75
C ASN A 58 24.96 31.37 -29.28
N ASP A 59 25.31 32.58 -28.82
CA ASP A 59 25.00 33.06 -27.46
C ASP A 59 25.45 32.06 -26.35
N PRO A 60 26.77 31.70 -26.27
CA PRO A 60 27.25 30.63 -25.38
C PRO A 60 27.12 30.97 -23.90
N ASP A 61 27.05 32.24 -23.53
CA ASP A 61 27.00 32.72 -22.14
C ASP A 61 25.57 32.75 -21.56
N LEU A 62 24.55 32.34 -22.32
CA LEU A 62 23.19 32.29 -21.80
C LEU A 62 23.01 31.19 -20.77
N GLU A 63 22.43 31.52 -19.63
CA GLU A 63 22.08 30.56 -18.60
C GLU A 63 21.07 29.52 -19.14
N LEU A 64 21.33 28.24 -18.87
CA LEU A 64 20.45 27.16 -19.24
C LEU A 64 19.28 27.08 -18.23
N GLN A 65 18.22 27.80 -18.52
CA GLN A 65 17.02 27.89 -17.67
C GLN A 65 15.73 27.99 -18.50
N ILE A 66 14.62 27.72 -17.84
CA ILE A 66 13.27 27.88 -18.38
C ILE A 66 12.64 29.09 -17.70
N ASN A 67 12.16 30.05 -18.49
CA ASN A 67 11.50 31.24 -17.96
C ASN A 67 10.00 31.16 -18.30
N ILE A 68 9.14 31.35 -17.30
CA ILE A 68 7.70 31.38 -17.44
C ILE A 68 7.20 32.74 -16.95
N THR A 69 6.45 33.42 -17.79
CA THR A 69 5.86 34.72 -17.48
C THR A 69 4.34 34.66 -17.66
N THR A 70 3.59 35.12 -16.67
CA THR A 70 2.14 35.25 -16.72
C THR A 70 1.73 36.70 -16.78
N ASP A 71 0.66 37.00 -17.54
CA ASP A 71 0.10 38.34 -17.65
C ASP A 71 -1.44 38.24 -17.56
N GLU A 72 -1.97 38.61 -16.40
CA GLU A 72 -3.42 38.51 -16.11
C GLU A 72 -4.25 39.52 -16.94
N GLU A 73 -3.67 40.71 -17.27
CA GLU A 73 -4.37 41.73 -18.04
C GLU A 73 -4.54 41.30 -19.52
N LYS A 74 -3.49 40.70 -20.09
CA LYS A 74 -3.51 40.18 -21.46
C LYS A 74 -4.04 38.76 -21.54
N LYS A 75 -4.27 38.09 -20.40
CA LYS A 75 -4.66 36.68 -20.34
C LYS A 75 -3.65 35.78 -21.10
N THR A 76 -2.36 35.97 -20.87
CA THR A 76 -1.31 35.20 -21.57
C THR A 76 -0.40 34.49 -20.58
N ILE A 77 0.12 33.35 -21.02
CA ILE A 77 1.27 32.68 -20.43
C ILE A 77 2.35 32.52 -21.49
N THR A 78 3.58 32.85 -21.15
CA THR A 78 4.75 32.68 -22.04
C THR A 78 5.74 31.74 -21.38
N ILE A 79 6.12 30.67 -22.08
CA ILE A 79 7.14 29.70 -21.67
C ILE A 79 8.32 29.84 -22.63
N SER A 80 9.50 30.13 -22.10
CA SER A 80 10.70 30.33 -22.91
C SER A 80 11.92 29.60 -22.35
N ASP A 81 12.77 29.11 -23.23
CA ASP A 81 14.04 28.45 -22.93
C ASP A 81 15.21 29.07 -23.71
N HIS A 82 16.42 28.85 -23.21
CA HIS A 82 17.66 29.18 -23.92
C HIS A 82 18.29 27.89 -24.52
N GLY A 83 17.44 26.98 -25.00
CA GLY A 83 17.85 25.71 -25.56
C GLY A 83 18.37 25.80 -26.99
N ILE A 84 18.32 24.69 -27.70
CA ILE A 84 18.92 24.54 -29.02
C ILE A 84 18.24 25.41 -30.10
N GLY A 85 16.97 25.80 -29.89
CA GLY A 85 16.15 26.52 -30.88
C GLY A 85 15.94 25.75 -32.16
N MET A 86 15.35 26.40 -33.19
CA MET A 86 15.02 25.78 -34.49
C MET A 86 15.36 26.72 -35.62
N ASP A 87 15.89 26.18 -36.74
CA ASP A 87 15.89 26.86 -38.04
C ASP A 87 14.55 26.62 -38.76
N GLU A 88 14.36 27.21 -39.96
CA GLU A 88 13.11 27.14 -40.70
C GLU A 88 12.70 25.70 -41.04
N ASN A 89 13.64 24.89 -41.49
CA ASN A 89 13.35 23.46 -41.79
C ASN A 89 12.95 22.68 -40.55
N GLU A 90 13.71 22.86 -39.46
CA GLU A 90 13.43 22.24 -38.17
C GLU A 90 12.08 22.69 -37.61
N LEU A 91 11.72 23.97 -37.80
CA LEU A 91 10.43 24.53 -37.38
C LEU A 91 9.26 23.89 -38.16
N ILE A 92 9.39 23.76 -39.47
CA ILE A 92 8.42 23.09 -40.32
C ILE A 92 8.29 21.61 -39.98
N GLU A 93 9.39 20.91 -39.78
CA GLU A 93 9.38 19.50 -39.46
C GLU A 93 8.80 19.21 -38.05
N ASN A 94 9.18 20.01 -37.03
CA ASN A 94 8.79 19.74 -35.65
C ASN A 94 7.42 20.28 -35.26
N LEU A 95 6.99 21.42 -35.81
CA LEU A 95 5.69 22.04 -35.49
C LEU A 95 4.68 21.96 -36.65
N GLY A 96 5.13 21.73 -37.87
CA GLY A 96 4.26 21.56 -39.05
C GLY A 96 3.88 20.10 -39.31
N THR A 97 4.51 19.12 -38.65
CA THR A 97 4.23 17.70 -38.84
C THR A 97 3.80 17.06 -37.54
N ILE A 98 2.54 16.61 -37.46
CA ILE A 98 1.99 15.95 -36.26
C ILE A 98 2.69 14.61 -36.04
N ALA A 99 3.00 14.29 -34.76
CA ALA A 99 3.73 13.08 -34.33
C ALA A 99 5.17 12.97 -34.86
N HIS A 100 5.78 14.10 -35.24
CA HIS A 100 7.20 14.17 -35.52
C HIS A 100 7.97 14.64 -34.28
N SER A 101 8.96 13.86 -33.83
CA SER A 101 9.76 14.17 -32.64
C SER A 101 11.20 14.45 -32.97
N GLY A 102 11.61 15.71 -32.84
CA GLY A 102 13.02 16.11 -32.95
C GLY A 102 13.92 15.49 -31.87
N SER A 103 13.38 15.16 -30.71
CA SER A 103 14.12 14.45 -29.65
C SER A 103 14.42 13.00 -30.04
N LYS A 104 13.46 12.31 -30.69
CA LYS A 104 13.66 10.94 -31.17
C LYS A 104 14.73 10.86 -32.29
N ASN A 105 14.77 11.83 -33.19
CA ASN A 105 15.79 11.92 -34.23
C ASN A 105 17.16 12.22 -33.64
N PHE A 106 17.24 13.06 -32.64
CA PHE A 106 18.45 13.39 -31.93
C PHE A 106 19.03 12.16 -31.18
N ILE A 107 18.19 11.38 -30.46
CA ILE A 107 18.60 10.13 -29.82
C ILE A 107 19.19 9.14 -30.84
N LYS A 108 18.56 8.98 -32.01
CA LYS A 108 19.07 8.11 -33.07
C LYS A 108 20.47 8.53 -33.55
N SER A 109 20.68 9.83 -33.75
CA SER A 109 22.00 10.35 -34.19
C SER A 109 23.11 10.12 -33.16
N ILE A 110 22.77 10.14 -31.86
CA ILE A 110 23.71 9.86 -30.77
C ILE A 110 23.99 8.37 -30.62
N SER A 111 22.97 7.51 -30.72
CA SER A 111 23.14 6.06 -30.59
C SER A 111 24.06 5.47 -31.66
N GLU A 112 24.12 6.08 -32.83
CA GLU A 112 25.09 5.72 -33.90
C GLU A 112 26.52 6.11 -33.56
N SER A 113 26.75 7.03 -32.62
CA SER A 113 28.09 7.54 -32.22
C SER A 113 28.66 6.91 -30.94
N SER A 114 28.05 5.84 -30.38
CA SER A 114 28.54 5.07 -29.22
C SER A 114 28.70 5.83 -27.91
N GLN A 115 28.09 7.00 -27.73
CA GLN A 115 28.04 7.71 -26.46
C GLN A 115 26.66 7.58 -25.81
N LYS A 116 26.65 7.02 -24.59
CA LYS A 116 25.47 6.77 -23.78
C LYS A 116 24.96 8.04 -23.09
N GLU A 117 23.63 8.06 -22.92
CA GLU A 117 22.85 8.84 -21.96
C GLU A 117 22.55 10.30 -22.32
N THR A 118 21.49 10.46 -23.12
CA THR A 118 20.68 11.67 -23.11
C THR A 118 19.29 11.31 -22.62
N ASN A 119 18.89 11.81 -21.45
CA ASN A 119 17.58 11.60 -20.84
C ASN A 119 16.55 12.56 -21.48
N LEU A 120 16.24 12.38 -22.76
CA LEU A 120 15.24 13.20 -23.43
C LEU A 120 13.83 12.70 -23.16
N ILE A 121 12.93 13.61 -22.79
CA ILE A 121 11.57 13.33 -22.36
C ILE A 121 10.61 13.26 -23.55
N GLY A 122 10.70 14.19 -24.52
CA GLY A 122 9.77 14.40 -25.63
C GLY A 122 9.92 13.42 -26.79
N GLN A 123 9.33 12.20 -26.70
CA GLN A 123 9.49 11.14 -27.70
C GLN A 123 8.36 11.04 -28.73
N PHE A 124 7.17 11.59 -28.45
CA PHE A 124 5.95 11.35 -29.25
C PHE A 124 5.64 12.44 -30.29
N GLY A 125 6.17 13.66 -30.15
CA GLY A 125 5.97 14.75 -31.09
C GLY A 125 4.53 15.32 -31.09
N VAL A 126 3.80 15.16 -30.00
CA VAL A 126 2.42 15.66 -29.84
C VAL A 126 2.27 16.64 -28.67
N GLY A 127 3.21 16.69 -27.75
CA GLY A 127 3.12 17.47 -26.52
C GLY A 127 2.96 18.98 -26.78
N PHE A 128 3.59 19.52 -27.83
CA PHE A 128 3.43 20.93 -28.22
C PHE A 128 1.96 21.31 -28.49
N TYR A 129 1.21 20.44 -29.16
CA TYR A 129 -0.19 20.74 -29.54
C TYR A 129 -1.14 20.81 -28.34
N SER A 130 -0.70 20.38 -27.14
CA SER A 130 -1.47 20.56 -25.91
C SER A 130 -1.74 22.04 -25.59
N ALA A 131 -0.92 22.97 -26.09
CA ALA A 131 -1.15 24.41 -25.98
C ALA A 131 -2.54 24.82 -26.54
N PHE A 132 -2.99 24.17 -27.60
CA PHE A 132 -4.31 24.44 -28.21
C PHE A 132 -5.50 23.91 -27.39
N MET A 133 -5.24 23.16 -26.31
CA MET A 133 -6.30 22.78 -25.36
C MET A 133 -6.85 23.98 -24.60
N VAL A 134 -6.05 25.03 -24.42
CA VAL A 134 -6.38 26.21 -23.63
C VAL A 134 -6.38 27.50 -24.43
N SER A 135 -6.02 27.46 -25.74
CA SER A 135 -5.83 28.62 -26.61
C SER A 135 -6.33 28.37 -28.02
N ASP A 136 -6.77 29.44 -28.69
CA ASP A 136 -7.01 29.47 -30.11
C ASP A 136 -5.91 30.26 -30.86
N ASP A 137 -4.83 30.70 -30.16
CA ASP A 137 -3.78 31.52 -30.74
C ASP A 137 -2.45 31.30 -30.03
N VAL A 138 -1.51 30.64 -30.70
CA VAL A 138 -0.19 30.30 -30.17
C VAL A 138 0.90 30.89 -31.05
N GLU A 139 1.74 31.74 -30.48
CA GLU A 139 2.93 32.28 -31.12
C GLU A 139 4.21 31.59 -30.60
N VAL A 140 5.04 31.09 -31.53
CA VAL A 140 6.36 30.52 -31.22
C VAL A 140 7.45 31.38 -31.86
N LYS A 141 8.34 31.95 -31.03
CA LYS A 141 9.53 32.63 -31.49
C LYS A 141 10.73 31.75 -31.24
N THR A 142 11.58 31.52 -32.25
CA THR A 142 12.72 30.62 -32.11
C THR A 142 13.93 31.08 -32.92
N LYS A 143 15.14 30.84 -32.36
CA LYS A 143 16.43 31.08 -33.02
C LYS A 143 17.36 29.89 -32.78
N SER A 144 17.84 29.32 -33.87
CA SER A 144 18.70 28.14 -33.81
C SER A 144 20.06 28.42 -33.16
N TRP A 145 20.67 27.37 -32.58
CA TRP A 145 22.03 27.39 -32.06
C TRP A 145 23.12 27.63 -33.11
N LYS A 146 22.78 27.42 -34.40
CA LYS A 146 23.73 27.54 -35.54
C LYS A 146 24.16 28.98 -35.74
N GLU A 147 25.46 29.19 -36.06
CA GLU A 147 25.99 30.54 -36.36
C GLU A 147 25.21 31.21 -37.49
N ASN A 148 24.93 32.49 -37.35
CA ASN A 148 24.19 33.32 -38.32
C ASN A 148 22.75 32.91 -38.58
N SER A 149 22.09 32.20 -37.66
CA SER A 149 20.65 31.89 -37.77
C SER A 149 19.80 33.14 -37.58
N THR A 150 18.76 33.27 -38.39
CA THR A 150 17.72 34.30 -38.23
C THR A 150 16.70 33.84 -37.16
N THR A 151 16.02 34.79 -36.55
CA THR A 151 14.91 34.48 -35.64
C THR A 151 13.62 34.42 -36.42
N LEU A 152 12.83 33.39 -36.14
CA LEU A 152 11.58 33.08 -36.78
C LEU A 152 10.41 33.23 -35.78
N SER A 153 9.30 33.76 -36.28
CA SER A 153 7.99 33.68 -35.58
C SER A 153 7.11 32.76 -36.37
N TRP A 154 6.50 31.80 -35.64
CA TRP A 154 5.49 30.88 -36.13
C TRP A 154 4.19 31.17 -35.37
N LEU A 155 3.08 31.37 -36.13
CA LEU A 155 1.77 31.68 -35.57
C LEU A 155 0.73 30.69 -36.10
N SER A 156 -0.11 30.16 -35.21
CA SER A 156 -1.20 29.23 -35.60
C SER A 156 -2.40 29.30 -34.66
N ASP A 157 -3.57 29.08 -35.24
CA ASP A 157 -4.84 28.88 -34.52
C ASP A 157 -5.12 27.40 -34.16
N GLY A 158 -4.22 26.49 -34.53
CA GLY A 158 -4.41 25.05 -34.37
C GLY A 158 -5.46 24.40 -35.28
N LYS A 159 -6.05 25.15 -36.24
CA LYS A 159 -7.17 24.69 -37.09
C LYS A 159 -6.89 24.84 -38.59
N THR A 160 -6.42 26.00 -39.00
CA THR A 160 -6.33 26.35 -40.43
C THR A 160 -4.95 26.26 -41.02
N GLY A 161 -3.91 26.13 -40.18
CA GLY A 161 -2.51 26.10 -40.59
C GLY A 161 -1.63 26.99 -39.74
N TYR A 162 -0.51 27.43 -40.30
CA TYR A 162 0.44 28.29 -39.59
C TYR A 162 1.10 29.27 -40.57
N GLU A 163 1.58 30.38 -40.02
CA GLU A 163 2.36 31.39 -40.73
C GLU A 163 3.78 31.47 -40.14
N ILE A 164 4.79 31.57 -41.01
CA ILE A 164 6.19 31.79 -40.59
C ILE A 164 6.65 33.15 -41.11
N SER A 165 7.30 33.94 -40.25
CA SER A 165 7.91 35.23 -40.62
C SER A 165 9.26 35.41 -39.91
N GLU A 166 10.18 36.14 -40.56
CA GLU A 166 11.41 36.55 -39.94
C GLU A 166 11.18 37.74 -39.00
N ILE A 167 11.76 37.67 -37.80
CA ILE A 167 11.68 38.75 -36.82
C ILE A 167 13.07 39.08 -36.27
N ASN A 168 13.22 40.27 -35.69
CA ASN A 168 14.46 40.65 -35.00
C ASN A 168 14.33 40.34 -33.52
N THR A 169 14.96 39.25 -33.05
CA THR A 169 15.19 38.97 -31.63
C THR A 169 16.67 38.67 -31.41
N GLU A 170 17.08 38.71 -30.14
CA GLU A 170 18.50 38.78 -29.82
C GLU A 170 19.07 37.41 -29.42
N ASN A 171 18.30 36.52 -28.76
CA ASN A 171 18.83 35.34 -28.10
C ASN A 171 18.45 34.02 -28.75
N ARG A 172 19.35 33.03 -28.67
CA ARG A 172 19.09 31.62 -28.99
C ARG A 172 18.03 31.03 -28.06
N GLY A 173 17.24 30.08 -28.57
CA GLY A 173 16.24 29.32 -27.83
C GLY A 173 14.85 29.41 -28.44
N THR A 174 13.82 29.07 -27.65
CA THR A 174 12.42 29.08 -28.07
C THR A 174 11.58 29.80 -27.01
N SER A 175 10.61 30.60 -27.47
CA SER A 175 9.62 31.26 -26.62
C SER A 175 8.22 31.01 -27.17
N ILE A 176 7.34 30.45 -26.37
CA ILE A 176 5.96 30.08 -26.73
C ILE A 176 5.00 30.97 -25.93
N THR A 177 4.28 31.83 -26.61
CA THR A 177 3.25 32.69 -26.01
C THR A 177 1.87 32.14 -26.36
N ILE A 178 1.03 31.95 -25.35
CA ILE A 178 -0.29 31.32 -25.42
C ILE A 178 -1.32 32.35 -24.98
N SER A 179 -2.24 32.73 -25.87
CA SER A 179 -3.38 33.58 -25.56
C SER A 179 -4.51 32.71 -25.01
N LEU A 180 -4.77 32.79 -23.72
CA LEU A 180 -5.70 31.91 -23.00
C LEU A 180 -7.17 32.25 -23.34
N ARG A 181 -7.99 31.22 -23.52
CA ARG A 181 -9.45 31.37 -23.59
C ARG A 181 -10.03 31.83 -22.26
N GLU A 182 -11.18 32.48 -22.25
CA GLU A 182 -11.83 32.93 -21.00
C GLU A 182 -12.02 31.82 -19.97
N GLU A 183 -12.41 30.64 -20.43
CA GLU A 183 -12.61 29.47 -19.55
C GLU A 183 -11.33 28.91 -18.92
N HIS A 184 -10.15 29.34 -19.41
CA HIS A 184 -8.83 28.88 -18.98
C HIS A 184 -7.93 30.03 -18.49
N GLU A 185 -8.50 31.20 -18.20
CA GLU A 185 -7.75 32.37 -17.71
C GLU A 185 -7.04 32.13 -16.38
N GLU A 186 -7.39 31.07 -15.64
CA GLU A 186 -6.69 30.68 -14.41
C GLU A 186 -5.19 30.48 -14.61
N PHE A 187 -4.76 30.03 -15.80
CA PHE A 187 -3.34 29.82 -16.12
C PHE A 187 -2.57 31.11 -16.43
N SER A 188 -3.21 32.28 -16.40
CA SER A 188 -2.52 33.59 -16.39
C SER A 188 -2.13 34.02 -14.97
N LYS A 189 -2.58 33.29 -13.90
CA LYS A 189 -2.33 33.60 -12.50
C LYS A 189 -1.08 32.91 -11.99
N ASN A 190 -0.23 33.67 -11.29
CA ASN A 190 1.03 33.18 -10.75
C ASN A 190 0.85 31.93 -9.86
N ASP A 191 -0.10 31.96 -8.93
CA ASP A 191 -0.29 30.89 -7.94
C ASP A 191 -0.74 29.58 -8.60
N ARG A 192 -1.62 29.66 -9.61
CA ARG A 192 -2.08 28.46 -10.32
C ARG A 192 -0.96 27.81 -11.13
N VAL A 193 -0.18 28.61 -11.85
CA VAL A 193 0.97 28.11 -12.61
C VAL A 193 2.04 27.52 -11.67
N LYS A 194 2.28 28.15 -10.52
CA LYS A 194 3.18 27.64 -9.49
C LYS A 194 2.75 26.27 -8.98
N GLU A 195 1.47 26.10 -8.65
CA GLU A 195 0.91 24.81 -8.20
C GLU A 195 1.13 23.71 -9.24
N VAL A 196 0.88 23.98 -10.52
CA VAL A 196 1.11 23.02 -11.61
C VAL A 196 2.59 22.66 -11.75
N LEU A 197 3.49 23.65 -11.68
CA LEU A 197 4.93 23.44 -11.76
C LEU A 197 5.46 22.62 -10.58
N GLU A 198 4.98 22.89 -9.37
CA GLU A 198 5.31 22.13 -8.17
C GLU A 198 4.82 20.68 -8.26
N SER A 199 3.68 20.46 -8.89
CA SER A 199 3.11 19.11 -9.05
C SER A 199 3.85 18.26 -10.08
N TYR A 200 4.15 18.83 -11.26
CA TYR A 200 4.63 18.05 -12.40
C TYR A 200 6.11 18.23 -12.74
N SER A 201 6.71 19.36 -12.39
CA SER A 201 8.01 19.80 -12.91
C SER A 201 9.05 20.13 -11.84
N SER A 202 8.78 19.82 -10.57
CA SER A 202 9.69 20.13 -9.45
C SER A 202 11.10 19.58 -9.61
N PHE A 203 11.25 18.47 -10.33
CA PHE A 203 12.52 17.74 -10.47
C PHE A 203 13.18 17.88 -11.84
N VAL A 204 12.68 18.79 -12.68
CA VAL A 204 13.33 19.15 -13.95
C VAL A 204 14.76 19.64 -13.67
N PRO A 205 15.79 19.15 -14.40
CA PRO A 205 17.21 19.40 -14.05
C PRO A 205 17.70 20.83 -14.30
N PHE A 206 16.86 21.67 -14.88
CA PHE A 206 17.16 23.07 -15.16
C PHE A 206 16.34 24.01 -14.27
N PRO A 207 16.86 25.19 -13.88
CA PRO A 207 16.07 26.19 -13.17
C PRO A 207 14.82 26.58 -13.92
N ILE A 208 13.67 26.57 -13.24
CA ILE A 208 12.39 27.09 -13.74
C ILE A 208 12.11 28.39 -12.99
N MET A 209 12.08 29.48 -13.74
CA MET A 209 11.84 30.83 -13.23
C MET A 209 10.40 31.24 -13.57
N LEU A 210 9.54 31.39 -12.58
CA LEU A 210 8.19 31.92 -12.73
C LEU A 210 8.16 33.39 -12.31
N ASN A 211 7.91 34.28 -13.25
CA ASN A 211 7.94 35.75 -13.06
C ASN A 211 9.21 36.24 -12.36
N GLY A 212 10.35 35.59 -12.65
CA GLY A 212 11.65 35.92 -12.08
C GLY A 212 12.01 35.23 -10.77
N GLU A 213 11.09 34.42 -10.19
CA GLU A 213 11.37 33.63 -8.99
C GLU A 213 11.56 32.14 -9.35
N ARG A 214 12.60 31.51 -8.79
CA ARG A 214 12.84 30.09 -9.01
C ARG A 214 11.85 29.23 -8.24
N VAL A 215 11.15 28.33 -8.91
CA VAL A 215 10.11 27.47 -8.32
C VAL A 215 10.55 26.02 -8.07
N ASN A 216 11.48 25.49 -8.84
CA ASN A 216 11.98 24.12 -8.67
C ASN A 216 13.28 24.09 -7.86
N ASN A 217 13.17 24.17 -6.53
CA ASN A 217 14.32 24.20 -5.63
C ASN A 217 14.69 22.80 -5.07
N ILE A 218 13.95 21.75 -5.43
CA ILE A 218 14.10 20.43 -4.84
C ILE A 218 14.84 19.52 -5.81
N GLU A 219 15.87 18.86 -5.27
CA GLU A 219 16.65 17.92 -6.05
C GLU A 219 16.00 16.52 -6.07
N ALA A 220 16.16 15.80 -7.17
CA ALA A 220 15.72 14.41 -7.32
C ALA A 220 16.66 13.47 -6.54
N LEU A 221 16.49 13.39 -5.22
CA LEU A 221 17.38 12.63 -4.32
C LEU A 221 17.48 11.15 -4.68
N TRP A 222 16.42 10.55 -5.24
CA TRP A 222 16.42 9.14 -5.65
C TRP A 222 17.41 8.80 -6.76
N MET A 223 17.93 9.82 -7.47
CA MET A 223 18.95 9.67 -8.51
C MET A 223 20.38 9.78 -7.96
N LYS A 224 20.55 10.26 -6.72
CA LYS A 224 21.86 10.44 -6.11
C LYS A 224 22.37 9.18 -5.43
N SER A 225 23.68 9.08 -5.26
CA SER A 225 24.29 8.06 -4.40
C SER A 225 23.90 8.31 -2.94
N LYS A 226 23.62 7.25 -2.20
CA LYS A 226 23.26 7.35 -0.77
C LYS A 226 24.32 8.06 0.07
N SER A 227 25.61 7.94 -0.32
CA SER A 227 26.73 8.60 0.35
C SER A 227 26.72 10.12 0.24
N ASP A 228 25.99 10.65 -0.74
CA ASP A 228 26.01 12.07 -1.10
C ASP A 228 24.79 12.83 -0.55
N ILE A 229 23.97 12.15 0.26
CA ILE A 229 22.71 12.68 0.80
C ILE A 229 22.78 12.67 2.33
N SER A 230 22.54 13.82 2.95
CA SER A 230 22.45 13.94 4.41
C SER A 230 21.10 13.48 4.96
N GLU A 231 21.03 13.23 6.26
CA GLU A 231 19.76 12.87 6.95
C GLU A 231 18.76 14.04 6.88
N GLU A 232 19.25 15.27 6.93
CA GLU A 232 18.46 16.49 6.78
C GLU A 232 17.83 16.58 5.39
N ASP A 233 18.57 16.21 4.33
CA ASP A 233 18.07 16.19 2.96
C ASP A 233 16.96 15.13 2.79
N TYR A 234 17.16 13.92 3.35
CA TYR A 234 16.13 12.89 3.34
C TYR A 234 14.85 13.33 4.08
N THR A 235 15.00 13.99 5.21
CA THR A 235 13.86 14.49 6.01
C THR A 235 13.14 15.62 5.28
N ALA A 236 13.87 16.56 4.68
CA ALA A 236 13.30 17.64 3.89
C ALA A 236 12.54 17.11 2.66
N PHE A 237 13.14 16.14 1.97
CA PHE A 237 12.50 15.48 0.84
C PHE A 237 11.23 14.71 1.24
N TYR A 238 11.25 13.97 2.37
CA TYR A 238 10.08 13.29 2.89
C TYR A 238 8.94 14.27 3.16
N LYS A 239 9.23 15.37 3.87
CA LYS A 239 8.21 16.40 4.18
C LYS A 239 7.59 16.99 2.92
N PHE A 240 8.38 17.18 1.88
CA PHE A 240 7.89 17.65 0.59
C PHE A 240 7.03 16.57 -0.11
N ALA A 241 7.57 15.36 -0.33
CA ALA A 241 6.92 14.31 -1.11
C ALA A 241 5.65 13.75 -0.44
N ALA A 242 5.66 13.65 0.89
CA ALA A 242 4.53 13.16 1.68
C ALA A 242 3.57 14.27 2.11
N LYS A 243 3.89 15.56 1.89
CA LYS A 243 3.20 16.73 2.47
C LYS A 243 3.07 16.59 4.00
N ALA A 244 4.12 16.07 4.65
CA ALA A 244 4.15 15.70 6.05
C ALA A 244 4.87 16.74 6.90
N PHE A 245 4.55 16.79 8.19
CA PHE A 245 5.17 17.68 9.18
C PHE A 245 6.08 16.92 10.14
N ASP A 246 5.98 15.59 10.18
CA ASP A 246 6.77 14.68 11.01
C ASP A 246 8.09 14.28 10.31
N GLU A 247 8.80 13.33 10.91
CA GLU A 247 9.99 12.70 10.34
C GLU A 247 9.65 11.28 9.86
N PRO A 248 10.37 10.75 8.86
CA PRO A 248 10.15 9.37 8.45
C PRO A 248 10.72 8.39 9.49
N ARG A 249 10.01 7.28 9.74
CA ARG A 249 10.52 6.19 10.59
C ARG A 249 11.55 5.34 9.87
N TYR A 250 11.23 4.93 8.65
CA TYR A 250 12.12 4.17 7.77
C TYR A 250 12.17 4.79 6.38
N ARG A 251 13.26 4.50 5.68
CA ARG A 251 13.40 4.83 4.27
C ARG A 251 13.93 3.64 3.48
N LEU A 252 13.40 3.45 2.29
CA LEU A 252 13.90 2.51 1.30
C LEU A 252 14.41 3.30 0.10
N HIS A 253 15.72 3.50 0.04
CA HIS A 253 16.40 4.11 -1.10
C HIS A 253 17.16 3.03 -1.84
N PHE A 254 16.84 2.78 -3.10
CA PHE A 254 17.59 1.81 -3.92
C PHE A 254 17.51 2.15 -5.40
N ASN A 255 18.54 1.73 -6.12
CA ASN A 255 18.64 1.78 -7.56
C ASN A 255 18.79 0.34 -8.06
N ALA A 256 18.20 0.03 -9.21
CA ALA A 256 18.31 -1.28 -9.86
C ALA A 256 18.38 -1.07 -11.38
N ASP A 257 19.30 -1.78 -12.04
CA ASP A 257 19.52 -1.67 -13.48
C ASP A 257 18.90 -2.85 -14.26
N ALA A 258 18.51 -3.91 -13.56
CA ALA A 258 17.91 -5.12 -14.14
C ALA A 258 16.87 -5.74 -13.18
N PRO A 259 15.75 -6.25 -13.70
CA PRO A 259 15.32 -6.34 -15.11
C PRO A 259 14.77 -5.03 -15.69
N LEU A 260 14.76 -3.95 -14.92
CA LEU A 260 14.29 -2.61 -15.25
C LEU A 260 15.19 -1.60 -14.55
N MET A 261 15.45 -0.47 -15.21
CA MET A 261 16.08 0.67 -14.58
C MET A 261 15.08 1.36 -13.65
N ILE A 262 15.34 1.28 -12.34
CA ILE A 262 14.47 1.83 -11.30
C ILE A 262 15.31 2.60 -10.30
N ASN A 263 14.89 3.81 -10.02
CA ASN A 263 15.39 4.64 -8.94
C ASN A 263 14.23 4.89 -7.96
N SER A 264 14.41 4.56 -6.69
CA SER A 264 13.33 4.59 -5.72
C SER A 264 13.77 5.20 -4.40
N LEU A 265 12.95 6.10 -3.89
CA LEU A 265 13.07 6.65 -2.55
C LEU A 265 11.70 6.69 -1.89
N VAL A 266 11.46 5.70 -1.03
CA VAL A 266 10.17 5.49 -0.37
C VAL A 266 10.37 5.56 1.14
N PHE A 267 9.40 6.10 1.85
CA PHE A 267 9.43 6.32 3.28
C PHE A 267 8.24 5.68 3.99
N VAL A 268 8.48 5.29 5.23
CA VAL A 268 7.43 4.97 6.20
C VAL A 268 7.25 6.20 7.08
N PRO A 269 6.05 6.78 7.18
CA PRO A 269 5.76 7.84 8.13
C PRO A 269 6.04 7.41 9.58
N LYS A 270 6.33 8.35 10.47
CA LYS A 270 6.52 8.04 11.89
C LYS A 270 5.22 7.58 12.53
N GLU A 271 4.13 8.26 12.22
CA GLU A 271 2.79 7.97 12.72
C GLU A 271 1.94 7.27 11.64
N ASN A 272 1.15 6.28 12.08
CA ASN A 272 0.19 5.63 11.19
C ASN A 272 -0.87 6.63 10.72
N PRO A 273 -1.00 6.89 9.42
CA PRO A 273 -1.97 7.86 8.90
C PRO A 273 -3.43 7.40 9.05
N GLU A 274 -3.69 6.10 9.27
CA GLU A 274 -5.03 5.54 9.53
C GLU A 274 -5.34 5.36 11.03
N LYS A 275 -4.48 5.89 11.92
CA LYS A 275 -4.59 5.72 13.38
C LYS A 275 -5.96 6.09 13.96
N PHE A 276 -6.65 7.06 13.34
CA PHE A 276 -7.95 7.55 13.81
C PHE A 276 -9.16 6.84 13.18
N GLY A 277 -8.96 5.88 12.28
CA GLY A 277 -10.03 5.08 11.70
C GLY A 277 -11.00 5.83 10.76
N PHE A 278 -10.59 6.97 10.18
CA PHE A 278 -11.42 7.73 9.22
C PHE A 278 -11.53 7.11 7.82
N GLY A 279 -11.08 5.90 7.63
CA GLY A 279 -11.10 5.18 6.35
C GLY A 279 -9.71 4.87 5.82
N GLN A 280 -9.67 4.21 4.65
CA GLN A 280 -8.42 3.91 3.97
C GLN A 280 -7.86 5.15 3.30
N ILE A 281 -6.55 5.35 3.40
CA ILE A 281 -5.83 6.39 2.68
C ILE A 281 -5.50 5.95 1.25
N ASP A 282 -5.41 6.91 0.36
CA ASP A 282 -4.89 6.66 -0.98
C ASP A 282 -3.38 6.36 -0.95
N PRO A 283 -2.89 5.50 -1.88
CA PRO A 283 -1.46 5.25 -2.05
C PRO A 283 -0.68 6.56 -2.20
N GLY A 284 0.45 6.67 -1.50
CA GLY A 284 1.22 7.92 -1.46
C GLY A 284 2.58 7.84 -2.14
N VAL A 285 2.79 6.85 -3.02
CA VAL A 285 4.02 6.70 -3.80
C VAL A 285 3.73 7.08 -5.25
N ALA A 286 4.36 8.15 -5.70
CA ALA A 286 4.19 8.68 -7.05
C ALA A 286 5.14 8.00 -8.04
N LEU A 287 4.68 7.83 -9.27
CA LEU A 287 5.43 7.25 -10.38
C LEU A 287 5.97 8.34 -11.30
N TYR A 288 7.27 8.31 -11.52
CA TYR A 288 7.98 9.21 -12.41
C TYR A 288 8.62 8.44 -13.58
N CYS A 289 8.85 9.15 -14.65
CA CYS A 289 9.70 8.72 -15.77
C CYS A 289 10.65 9.86 -16.13
N ASN A 290 11.95 9.63 -16.01
CA ASN A 290 12.97 10.66 -16.24
C ASN A 290 12.69 11.95 -15.44
N LYS A 291 12.34 11.83 -14.15
CA LYS A 291 12.03 12.94 -13.23
C LYS A 291 10.75 13.74 -13.55
N VAL A 292 9.94 13.29 -14.51
CA VAL A 292 8.63 13.87 -14.82
C VAL A 292 7.53 13.01 -14.22
N LEU A 293 6.61 13.63 -13.49
CA LEU A 293 5.49 12.94 -12.88
C LEU A 293 4.57 12.33 -13.97
N ILE A 294 4.33 11.03 -13.84
CA ILE A 294 3.41 10.28 -14.71
C ILE A 294 2.06 10.10 -14.00
N ASP A 295 2.11 9.62 -12.76
CA ASP A 295 0.91 9.38 -11.96
C ASP A 295 1.25 9.57 -10.48
N GLY A 296 0.49 10.43 -9.80
CA GLY A 296 0.68 10.69 -8.37
C GLY A 296 0.17 9.57 -7.47
N GLN A 297 -0.73 8.72 -7.99
CA GLN A 297 -1.38 7.63 -7.24
C GLN A 297 -1.59 6.39 -8.14
N PRO A 298 -0.51 5.79 -8.66
CA PRO A 298 -0.58 4.71 -9.64
C PRO A 298 -1.22 3.46 -9.06
N LYS A 299 -2.34 3.04 -9.64
CA LYS A 299 -3.05 1.84 -9.22
C LYS A 299 -2.21 0.58 -9.47
N GLY A 300 -2.08 -0.26 -8.45
CA GLY A 300 -1.38 -1.55 -8.53
C GLY A 300 0.14 -1.46 -8.49
N LEU A 301 0.73 -0.28 -8.35
CA LEU A 301 2.17 -0.11 -8.17
C LEU A 301 2.65 -0.70 -6.83
N LEU A 302 1.83 -0.58 -5.79
CA LEU A 302 2.01 -1.23 -4.50
C LEU A 302 0.78 -2.08 -4.19
N PRO A 303 0.92 -3.17 -3.40
CA PRO A 303 -0.23 -3.86 -2.85
C PRO A 303 -0.95 -2.96 -1.82
N ASP A 304 -2.24 -3.19 -1.62
CA ASP A 304 -3.08 -2.33 -0.78
C ASP A 304 -2.57 -2.22 0.67
N TRP A 305 -1.98 -3.28 1.20
CA TRP A 305 -1.40 -3.28 2.54
C TRP A 305 -0.16 -2.37 2.68
N LEU A 306 0.45 -1.89 1.57
CA LEU A 306 1.55 -0.91 1.56
C LEU A 306 1.10 0.53 1.26
N ARG A 307 -0.20 0.83 1.28
CA ARG A 307 -0.76 2.18 0.99
C ARG A 307 -0.24 3.28 1.91
N PHE A 308 0.28 2.93 3.09
CA PHE A 308 0.89 3.90 4.02
C PHE A 308 2.25 4.43 3.54
N LEU A 309 2.90 3.80 2.58
CA LEU A 309 4.17 4.26 2.05
C LEU A 309 4.02 5.58 1.30
N LYS A 310 5.03 6.44 1.41
CA LYS A 310 5.11 7.74 0.75
C LYS A 310 6.42 7.85 0.00
N GLY A 311 6.45 8.59 -1.11
CA GLY A 311 7.68 8.83 -1.84
C GLY A 311 7.58 8.70 -3.35
N VAL A 312 8.67 8.27 -3.98
CA VAL A 312 8.85 8.32 -5.43
C VAL A 312 9.46 7.02 -5.96
N ILE A 313 8.94 6.59 -7.09
CA ILE A 313 9.55 5.57 -7.95
C ILE A 313 9.72 6.19 -9.33
N ASP A 314 10.93 6.16 -9.86
CA ASP A 314 11.27 6.66 -11.19
C ASP A 314 11.85 5.51 -12.03
N SER A 315 11.35 5.34 -13.25
CA SER A 315 11.87 4.34 -14.18
C SER A 315 11.88 4.87 -15.60
N GLU A 316 13.01 4.71 -16.26
CA GLU A 316 13.21 5.11 -17.66
C GLU A 316 12.58 4.13 -18.65
N ASP A 317 12.43 2.86 -18.25
CA ASP A 317 11.92 1.76 -19.09
C ASP A 317 10.39 1.70 -19.17
N LEU A 318 9.68 2.70 -18.64
CA LEU A 318 8.22 2.71 -18.63
C LEU A 318 7.66 2.92 -20.05
N PRO A 319 6.88 1.96 -20.59
CA PRO A 319 6.14 2.17 -21.84
C PRO A 319 4.99 3.14 -21.58
N LEU A 320 5.26 4.41 -21.71
CA LEU A 320 4.26 5.45 -21.55
C LEU A 320 3.29 5.45 -22.73
N ASN A 321 2.01 5.72 -22.48
CA ASN A 321 1.08 6.11 -23.53
C ASN A 321 1.45 7.51 -24.06
N ILE A 322 0.82 7.93 -25.14
CA ILE A 322 1.12 9.22 -25.79
C ILE A 322 0.84 10.40 -24.84
N SER A 323 -0.20 10.31 -23.99
CA SER A 323 -0.54 11.35 -23.00
C SER A 323 0.32 11.33 -21.72
N ARG A 324 1.06 10.25 -21.48
CA ARG A 324 1.82 10.04 -20.23
C ARG A 324 0.99 10.14 -18.94
N GLU A 325 -0.33 9.97 -19.02
CA GLU A 325 -1.22 10.03 -17.85
C GLU A 325 -1.49 8.65 -17.27
N THR A 326 -1.29 7.59 -18.04
CA THR A 326 -1.53 6.23 -17.58
C THR A 326 -0.52 5.25 -18.14
N MET A 327 -0.18 4.24 -17.35
CA MET A 327 0.61 3.11 -17.81
C MET A 327 -0.30 2.05 -18.46
N GLN A 328 0.04 1.64 -19.70
CA GLN A 328 -0.70 0.60 -20.42
C GLN A 328 -0.24 -0.82 -20.10
N ASP A 329 1.01 -1.02 -19.59
CA ASP A 329 1.57 -2.35 -19.34
C ASP A 329 1.38 -2.82 -17.91
N SER A 330 0.26 -3.53 -17.68
CA SER A 330 -0.03 -4.17 -16.38
C SER A 330 1.01 -5.24 -15.97
N ALA A 331 1.78 -5.80 -16.90
CA ALA A 331 2.82 -6.78 -16.58
C ALA A 331 4.05 -6.10 -15.97
N LEU A 332 4.38 -4.90 -16.45
CA LEU A 332 5.48 -4.12 -15.92
C LEU A 332 5.14 -3.57 -14.53
N ILE A 333 3.94 -3.03 -14.34
CA ILE A 333 3.46 -2.61 -13.00
C ILE A 333 3.57 -3.77 -12.01
N ARG A 334 3.14 -4.98 -12.36
CA ARG A 334 3.28 -6.16 -11.50
C ARG A 334 4.73 -6.51 -11.16
N LYS A 335 5.67 -6.33 -12.11
CA LYS A 335 7.11 -6.54 -11.84
C LYS A 335 7.65 -5.50 -10.86
N LEU A 336 7.28 -4.23 -11.04
CA LEU A 336 7.63 -3.15 -10.11
C LEU A 336 7.08 -3.42 -8.72
N ASN A 337 5.79 -3.74 -8.63
CA ASN A 337 5.11 -4.10 -7.39
C ASN A 337 5.89 -5.20 -6.64
N ARG A 338 6.15 -6.34 -7.28
CA ARG A 338 6.88 -7.46 -6.66
C ARG A 338 8.29 -7.06 -6.19
N LEU A 339 9.00 -6.28 -7.00
CA LEU A 339 10.36 -5.86 -6.66
C LEU A 339 10.37 -4.95 -5.42
N ILE A 340 9.48 -3.96 -5.41
CA ILE A 340 9.39 -2.98 -4.31
C ILE A 340 8.93 -3.67 -3.03
N THR A 341 7.86 -4.47 -3.12
CA THR A 341 7.32 -5.24 -2.00
C THR A 341 8.39 -6.14 -1.37
N LYS A 342 9.10 -6.91 -2.20
CA LYS A 342 10.19 -7.76 -1.71
C LYS A 342 11.35 -6.98 -1.07
N ARG A 343 11.70 -5.82 -1.63
CA ARG A 343 12.73 -4.95 -1.04
C ARG A 343 12.29 -4.37 0.30
N PHE A 344 11.04 -3.98 0.39
CA PHE A 344 10.47 -3.43 1.62
C PHE A 344 10.36 -4.50 2.72
N ILE A 345 9.90 -5.69 2.42
CA ILE A 345 9.87 -6.82 3.37
C ILE A 345 11.28 -7.10 3.91
N LYS A 346 12.30 -7.14 3.03
CA LYS A 346 13.70 -7.32 3.47
C LYS A 346 14.22 -6.19 4.35
N LEU A 347 13.79 -4.95 4.13
CA LEU A 347 14.10 -3.84 5.03
C LEU A 347 13.52 -4.13 6.43
N LEU A 348 12.26 -4.51 6.51
CA LEU A 348 11.60 -4.83 7.78
C LEU A 348 12.21 -6.05 8.47
N GLU A 349 12.56 -7.10 7.74
CA GLU A 349 13.28 -8.27 8.30
C GLU A 349 14.65 -7.88 8.86
N SER A 350 15.36 -6.98 8.20
CA SER A 350 16.64 -6.47 8.69
C SER A 350 16.47 -5.64 9.96
N GLU A 351 15.48 -4.76 10.01
CA GLU A 351 15.17 -3.96 11.21
C GLU A 351 14.73 -4.85 12.37
N ALA A 352 13.87 -5.83 12.12
CA ALA A 352 13.40 -6.77 13.13
C ALA A 352 14.54 -7.58 13.78
N LYS A 353 15.63 -7.83 13.03
CA LYS A 353 16.81 -8.57 13.54
C LYS A 353 17.87 -7.67 14.19
N SER A 354 18.08 -6.47 13.64
CA SER A 354 19.18 -5.58 14.07
C SER A 354 18.77 -4.55 15.12
N ASN A 355 17.48 -4.20 15.17
CA ASN A 355 16.92 -3.19 16.07
C ASN A 355 15.48 -3.57 16.46
N GLU A 356 15.37 -4.63 17.26
CA GLU A 356 14.08 -5.23 17.62
C GLU A 356 13.14 -4.25 18.33
N GLU A 357 13.66 -3.39 19.21
CA GLU A 357 12.86 -2.39 19.92
C GLU A 357 12.20 -1.41 18.94
N ASN A 358 12.97 -0.85 18.02
CA ASN A 358 12.44 0.07 17.00
C ASN A 358 11.45 -0.63 16.04
N TYR A 359 11.71 -1.93 15.74
CA TYR A 359 10.79 -2.72 14.94
C TYR A 359 9.48 -2.98 15.70
N ASN A 360 9.52 -3.30 16.97
CA ASN A 360 8.31 -3.53 17.76
C ASN A 360 7.46 -2.25 17.89
N ASP A 361 8.08 -1.08 18.03
CA ASP A 361 7.41 0.22 17.98
C ASP A 361 6.76 0.48 16.61
N PHE A 362 7.44 0.11 15.51
CA PHE A 362 6.84 0.15 14.18
C PHE A 362 5.67 -0.81 14.09
N TYR A 363 5.83 -2.05 14.52
CA TYR A 363 4.80 -3.08 14.45
C TYR A 363 3.56 -2.67 15.23
N GLU A 364 3.69 -2.08 16.40
CA GLU A 364 2.55 -1.62 17.20
C GLU A 364 1.65 -0.64 16.42
N GLN A 365 2.25 0.25 15.61
CA GLN A 365 1.49 1.21 14.82
C GLN A 365 0.99 0.65 13.49
N TYR A 366 1.76 -0.23 12.85
CA TYR A 366 1.51 -0.71 11.49
C TYR A 366 1.08 -2.19 11.42
N ARG A 367 0.87 -2.85 12.55
CA ARG A 367 0.51 -4.27 12.64
C ARG A 367 -0.71 -4.64 11.81
N HIS A 368 -1.70 -3.74 11.73
CA HIS A 368 -2.90 -3.98 10.91
C HIS A 368 -2.54 -4.18 9.43
N PHE A 369 -1.65 -3.36 8.89
CA PHE A 369 -1.19 -3.47 7.50
C PHE A 369 -0.38 -4.74 7.26
N ILE A 370 0.50 -5.11 8.20
CA ILE A 370 1.28 -6.36 8.08
C ILE A 370 0.35 -7.57 8.12
N LYS A 371 -0.63 -7.60 9.04
CA LYS A 371 -1.64 -8.66 9.12
C LYS A 371 -2.52 -8.69 7.86
N GLU A 372 -2.95 -7.53 7.35
CA GLU A 372 -3.66 -7.42 6.06
C GLU A 372 -2.83 -8.02 4.92
N GLY A 373 -1.52 -7.75 4.89
CA GLY A 373 -0.59 -8.35 3.94
C GLY A 373 -0.54 -9.87 4.02
N VAL A 374 -0.45 -10.46 5.21
CA VAL A 374 -0.48 -11.93 5.39
C VAL A 374 -1.79 -12.53 4.87
N ILE A 375 -2.90 -11.82 5.03
CA ILE A 375 -4.23 -12.29 4.59
C ILE A 375 -4.37 -12.20 3.07
N THR A 376 -3.95 -11.10 2.45
CA THR A 376 -4.28 -10.75 1.06
C THR A 376 -3.17 -11.01 0.05
N ASP A 377 -1.90 -10.97 0.47
CA ASP A 377 -0.73 -11.13 -0.42
C ASP A 377 -0.18 -12.55 -0.36
N ASN A 378 -0.75 -13.42 -1.18
CA ASN A 378 -0.35 -14.83 -1.24
C ASN A 378 1.09 -15.04 -1.72
N ASP A 379 1.63 -14.11 -2.55
CA ASP A 379 2.99 -14.23 -3.10
C ASP A 379 4.06 -14.01 -2.02
N HIS A 380 3.75 -13.23 -0.96
CA HIS A 380 4.70 -12.84 0.10
C HIS A 380 4.27 -13.28 1.50
N ARG A 381 3.21 -14.11 1.64
CA ARG A 381 2.66 -14.53 2.94
C ARG A 381 3.70 -15.12 3.87
N ASP A 382 4.54 -16.03 3.38
CA ASP A 382 5.56 -16.70 4.20
C ASP A 382 6.61 -15.72 4.73
N ASP A 383 7.03 -14.76 3.92
CA ASP A 383 7.98 -13.73 4.35
C ASP A 383 7.32 -12.73 5.31
N LEU A 384 6.06 -12.35 5.07
CA LEU A 384 5.30 -11.46 5.96
C LEU A 384 4.99 -12.10 7.30
N SER A 385 4.78 -13.42 7.36
CA SER A 385 4.50 -14.13 8.61
C SER A 385 5.68 -14.07 9.60
N LYS A 386 6.92 -13.96 9.14
CA LYS A 386 8.13 -13.74 9.96
C LYS A 386 8.13 -12.38 10.66
N LEU A 387 7.39 -11.44 10.10
CA LEU A 387 7.27 -10.08 10.61
C LEU A 387 6.20 -9.93 11.70
N LEU A 388 5.35 -10.92 11.89
CA LEU A 388 4.30 -10.91 12.91
C LEU A 388 4.87 -10.89 14.32
N ARG A 389 4.16 -10.20 15.22
CA ARG A 389 4.47 -10.14 16.65
C ARG A 389 3.19 -10.33 17.45
N PHE A 390 3.30 -11.09 18.53
CA PHE A 390 2.19 -11.43 19.42
C PHE A 390 2.66 -11.35 20.88
N GLU A 391 1.76 -11.08 21.79
CA GLU A 391 1.97 -11.44 23.18
C GLU A 391 1.79 -12.96 23.36
N SER A 392 2.32 -13.52 24.42
CA SER A 392 2.13 -14.95 24.71
C SER A 392 1.97 -15.22 26.21
N SER A 393 1.63 -16.46 26.53
CA SER A 393 1.57 -16.92 27.93
C SER A 393 2.92 -16.94 28.63
N MET A 394 4.02 -16.82 27.90
CA MET A 394 5.40 -16.79 28.43
C MET A 394 6.04 -15.40 28.36
N THR A 395 5.33 -14.39 27.84
CA THR A 395 5.81 -13.01 27.81
C THR A 395 5.05 -12.16 28.83
N ASP A 396 5.72 -11.15 29.38
CA ASP A 396 5.07 -10.13 30.19
C ASP A 396 4.08 -9.30 29.35
N LYS A 397 3.10 -8.69 30.02
CA LYS A 397 2.12 -7.79 29.36
C LYS A 397 2.85 -6.66 28.60
N GLY A 398 2.53 -6.50 27.32
CA GLY A 398 3.16 -5.53 26.43
C GLY A 398 4.48 -6.00 25.81
N THR A 399 4.98 -7.19 26.14
CA THR A 399 6.17 -7.76 25.51
C THR A 399 5.76 -8.68 24.36
N MET A 400 6.24 -8.35 23.16
CA MET A 400 5.95 -9.10 21.95
C MET A 400 6.96 -10.21 21.68
N THR A 401 6.53 -11.27 21.04
CA THR A 401 7.36 -12.37 20.53
C THR A 401 7.06 -12.64 19.07
N SER A 402 8.07 -13.11 18.33
CA SER A 402 7.91 -13.57 16.95
C SER A 402 7.49 -15.05 16.88
N LEU A 403 7.06 -15.50 15.70
CA LEU A 403 6.83 -16.93 15.45
C LEU A 403 8.16 -17.72 15.49
N ASP A 404 9.26 -17.13 15.02
CA ASP A 404 10.60 -17.76 15.11
C ASP A 404 11.03 -17.97 16.57
N ASP A 405 10.83 -16.97 17.44
CA ASP A 405 11.14 -17.08 18.85
C ASP A 405 10.25 -18.11 19.54
N TYR A 406 8.96 -18.18 19.19
CA TYR A 406 8.07 -19.22 19.66
C TYR A 406 8.61 -20.60 19.28
N LEU A 407 8.95 -20.84 18.00
CA LEU A 407 9.52 -22.11 17.55
C LEU A 407 10.82 -22.47 18.30
N SER A 408 11.66 -21.49 18.59
CA SER A 408 12.91 -21.72 19.34
C SER A 408 12.69 -22.21 20.77
N ARG A 409 11.54 -21.89 21.37
CA ARG A 409 11.14 -22.30 22.73
C ARG A 409 10.26 -23.55 22.76
N MET A 410 9.80 -24.02 21.59
CA MET A 410 8.96 -25.22 21.51
C MET A 410 9.66 -26.45 22.07
N LYS A 411 8.88 -27.32 22.72
CA LYS A 411 9.36 -28.63 23.14
C LYS A 411 9.51 -29.56 21.93
N GLU A 412 10.44 -30.51 21.98
CA GLU A 412 10.63 -31.52 20.93
C GLU A 412 9.38 -32.35 20.66
N SER A 413 8.55 -32.60 21.70
CA SER A 413 7.27 -33.35 21.59
C SER A 413 6.11 -32.50 21.10
N GLN A 414 6.29 -31.21 20.88
CA GLN A 414 5.22 -30.30 20.46
C GLN A 414 5.10 -30.25 18.93
N ASP A 415 3.91 -30.55 18.41
CA ASP A 415 3.67 -30.65 16.97
C ASP A 415 3.00 -29.40 16.37
N ALA A 416 2.44 -28.50 17.21
CA ALA A 416 1.67 -27.35 16.76
C ALA A 416 2.07 -26.06 17.49
N ILE A 417 1.84 -24.93 16.85
CA ILE A 417 1.86 -23.60 17.47
C ILE A 417 0.49 -23.34 18.05
N TYR A 418 0.42 -23.13 19.36
CA TYR A 418 -0.85 -22.91 20.04
C TYR A 418 -1.19 -21.43 20.14
N TYR A 419 -2.45 -21.10 19.92
CA TYR A 419 -2.96 -19.74 20.04
C TYR A 419 -4.36 -19.70 20.64
N GLN A 420 -4.74 -18.52 21.17
CA GLN A 420 -6.10 -18.18 21.55
C GLN A 420 -6.47 -16.80 21.01
N VAL A 421 -7.64 -16.72 20.39
CA VAL A 421 -8.24 -15.43 19.97
C VAL A 421 -9.23 -14.99 21.05
N SER A 422 -9.15 -13.73 21.47
CA SER A 422 -10.10 -13.12 22.41
C SER A 422 -10.09 -11.58 22.24
N SER A 423 -10.97 -10.89 22.98
CA SER A 423 -11.01 -9.41 22.99
C SER A 423 -9.77 -8.78 23.62
N ASP A 424 -9.17 -9.43 24.58
CA ASP A 424 -8.03 -8.93 25.36
C ASP A 424 -7.27 -10.06 26.06
N ARG A 425 -6.07 -9.75 26.51
CA ARG A 425 -5.17 -10.68 27.22
C ARG A 425 -5.77 -11.21 28.51
N GLU A 426 -6.46 -10.37 29.29
CA GLU A 426 -7.00 -10.75 30.61
C GLU A 426 -8.09 -11.83 30.46
N SER A 427 -8.89 -11.71 29.40
CA SER A 427 -9.88 -12.73 29.02
C SER A 427 -9.23 -14.07 28.67
N ILE A 428 -8.10 -14.08 27.96
CA ILE A 428 -7.35 -15.31 27.64
C ILE A 428 -6.75 -15.90 28.92
N GLU A 429 -6.16 -15.09 29.78
CA GLU A 429 -5.51 -15.55 31.01
C GLU A 429 -6.48 -16.14 32.02
N ALA A 430 -7.76 -15.69 32.00
CA ALA A 430 -8.84 -16.20 32.83
C ALA A 430 -9.56 -17.44 32.23
N ALA A 431 -9.28 -17.76 30.97
CA ALA A 431 -9.96 -18.86 30.29
C ALA A 431 -9.49 -20.24 30.80
N PRO A 432 -10.41 -21.20 30.99
CA PRO A 432 -10.10 -22.54 31.49
C PRO A 432 -9.14 -23.32 30.56
N TYR A 433 -9.11 -22.98 29.28
CA TYR A 433 -8.26 -23.66 28.30
C TYR A 433 -6.77 -23.47 28.59
N LEU A 434 -6.39 -22.26 29.00
CA LEU A 434 -4.97 -21.91 29.23
C LEU A 434 -4.34 -22.68 30.39
N GLU A 435 -5.14 -23.11 31.38
CA GLU A 435 -4.65 -23.91 32.54
C GLU A 435 -3.89 -25.16 32.09
N ALA A 436 -4.46 -25.86 31.12
CA ALA A 436 -3.90 -27.10 30.60
C ALA A 436 -2.51 -26.91 29.97
N PHE A 437 -2.33 -25.81 29.26
CA PHE A 437 -1.06 -25.48 28.59
C PHE A 437 -0.03 -24.94 29.55
N LYS A 438 -0.44 -24.06 30.47
CA LYS A 438 0.45 -23.56 31.56
C LYS A 438 1.01 -24.69 32.41
N ALA A 439 0.17 -25.65 32.82
CA ALA A 439 0.60 -26.78 33.62
C ALA A 439 1.62 -27.69 32.91
N ARG A 440 1.57 -27.71 31.58
CA ARG A 440 2.49 -28.45 30.72
C ARG A 440 3.67 -27.61 30.26
N SER A 441 3.77 -26.35 30.70
CA SER A 441 4.75 -25.37 30.20
C SER A 441 4.78 -25.31 28.67
N LEU A 442 3.60 -25.28 28.06
CA LEU A 442 3.38 -25.04 26.64
C LEU A 442 3.01 -23.58 26.44
N GLU A 443 3.71 -22.92 25.54
CA GLU A 443 3.45 -21.53 25.20
C GLU A 443 2.19 -21.40 24.35
N VAL A 444 1.40 -20.35 24.60
CA VAL A 444 0.20 -20.00 23.83
C VAL A 444 0.29 -18.56 23.39
N LEU A 445 0.13 -18.29 22.09
CA LEU A 445 0.07 -16.95 21.52
C LEU A 445 -1.27 -16.30 21.81
N PHE A 446 -1.27 -15.03 22.16
CA PHE A 446 -2.46 -14.24 22.43
C PHE A 446 -2.78 -13.34 21.22
N LEU A 447 -3.93 -13.54 20.64
CA LEU A 447 -4.42 -12.85 19.46
C LEU A 447 -5.63 -12.01 19.88
N CYS A 448 -5.41 -10.69 20.02
CA CYS A 448 -6.39 -9.81 20.67
C CYS A 448 -6.99 -8.74 19.73
N GLU A 449 -6.85 -8.91 18.41
CA GLU A 449 -7.41 -7.97 17.44
C GLU A 449 -8.46 -8.64 16.55
N PRO A 450 -9.50 -7.92 16.11
CA PRO A 450 -10.55 -8.49 15.25
C PRO A 450 -10.02 -9.10 13.94
N ILE A 451 -8.91 -8.57 13.40
CA ILE A 451 -8.27 -9.08 12.17
C ILE A 451 -7.60 -10.45 12.40
N ASP A 452 -7.30 -10.82 13.64
CA ASP A 452 -6.57 -12.05 13.97
C ASP A 452 -7.35 -13.32 13.62
N GLU A 453 -8.67 -13.28 13.64
CA GLU A 453 -9.52 -14.37 13.15
C GLU A 453 -9.27 -14.67 11.67
N TYR A 454 -9.15 -13.61 10.86
CA TYR A 454 -8.84 -13.78 9.44
C TYR A 454 -7.38 -14.18 9.24
N LEU A 455 -6.49 -13.66 10.09
CA LEU A 455 -5.07 -14.00 10.04
C LEU A 455 -4.86 -15.51 10.21
N VAL A 456 -5.41 -16.12 11.27
CA VAL A 456 -5.24 -17.57 11.52
C VAL A 456 -5.99 -18.43 10.50
N GLY A 457 -7.10 -17.93 9.94
CA GLY A 457 -7.83 -18.58 8.87
C GLY A 457 -7.04 -18.67 7.55
N ASN A 458 -6.10 -17.74 7.32
CA ASN A 458 -5.24 -17.70 6.14
C ASN A 458 -3.84 -18.25 6.42
N LEU A 459 -3.28 -18.02 7.63
CA LEU A 459 -2.02 -18.56 8.09
C LEU A 459 -2.24 -19.89 8.82
N ASN A 460 -2.56 -20.94 8.09
CA ASN A 460 -2.86 -22.25 8.69
C ASN A 460 -1.62 -22.91 9.31
N LYS A 461 -0.44 -22.57 8.83
CA LYS A 461 0.84 -23.10 9.31
C LYS A 461 1.95 -22.06 9.21
N TYR A 462 2.95 -22.22 10.05
CA TYR A 462 4.21 -21.48 9.98
C TYR A 462 5.36 -22.48 9.99
N GLU A 463 6.27 -22.38 9.00
CA GLU A 463 7.22 -23.43 8.69
C GLU A 463 6.48 -24.79 8.53
N GLU A 464 6.88 -25.83 9.27
CA GLU A 464 6.24 -27.14 9.21
C GLU A 464 5.19 -27.36 10.33
N LYS A 465 4.89 -26.32 11.14
CA LYS A 465 3.99 -26.42 12.31
C LYS A 465 2.63 -25.80 12.02
N GLU A 466 1.55 -26.52 12.31
CA GLU A 466 0.18 -26.01 12.23
C GLU A 466 -0.12 -25.02 13.35
N LEU A 467 -0.93 -24.00 13.07
CA LEU A 467 -1.49 -23.12 14.09
C LEU A 467 -2.79 -23.74 14.61
N VAL A 468 -2.86 -24.00 15.91
CA VAL A 468 -3.98 -24.68 16.54
C VAL A 468 -4.53 -23.85 17.69
N SER A 469 -5.86 -23.56 17.65
CA SER A 469 -6.53 -22.87 18.76
C SER A 469 -6.71 -23.82 19.95
N ILE A 470 -6.43 -23.28 21.15
CA ILE A 470 -6.49 -24.08 22.40
C ILE A 470 -7.92 -24.39 22.88
N ASP A 471 -8.94 -23.73 22.33
CA ASP A 471 -10.35 -23.96 22.63
C ASP A 471 -10.99 -25.04 21.75
N LYS A 472 -10.24 -25.65 20.82
CA LYS A 472 -10.72 -26.74 19.99
C LYS A 472 -10.93 -28.02 20.80
N SER A 473 -12.00 -28.74 20.47
CA SER A 473 -12.24 -30.09 20.98
C SER A 473 -11.27 -31.11 20.33
N GLY A 474 -10.93 -32.17 21.07
CA GLY A 474 -10.14 -33.28 20.56
C GLY A 474 -8.63 -33.03 20.52
N LEU A 475 -8.13 -32.00 21.20
CA LEU A 475 -6.68 -31.81 21.38
C LEU A 475 -6.12 -32.85 22.35
N GLU A 476 -5.19 -33.67 21.87
CA GLU A 476 -4.44 -34.61 22.69
C GLU A 476 -3.25 -33.89 23.34
N LEU A 477 -3.26 -33.80 24.67
CA LEU A 477 -2.16 -33.24 25.46
C LEU A 477 -1.54 -34.35 26.30
N GLU A 478 -0.23 -34.28 26.55
CA GLU A 478 0.45 -35.20 27.43
C GLU A 478 -0.24 -35.26 28.81
N GLN A 479 -0.47 -36.47 29.33
CA GLN A 479 -1.08 -36.63 30.64
C GLN A 479 -0.14 -36.10 31.73
N ILE A 480 -0.70 -35.36 32.67
CA ILE A 480 0.02 -34.88 33.85
C ILE A 480 -0.54 -35.61 35.08
N ASP A 481 0.33 -36.02 35.94
CA ASP A 481 -0.05 -36.49 37.28
C ASP A 481 -0.62 -35.32 38.08
N SER A 482 -1.96 -35.11 38.00
CA SER A 482 -2.64 -34.16 38.87
C SER A 482 -3.06 -34.87 40.16
N GLU A 483 -2.76 -34.23 41.32
CA GLU A 483 -3.12 -34.74 42.62
C GLU A 483 -4.65 -34.88 42.79
N GLY A 484 -5.11 -36.00 43.38
CA GLY A 484 -6.50 -36.25 43.77
C GLY A 484 -7.19 -37.38 43.01
N GLU A 485 -8.01 -38.16 43.72
CA GLU A 485 -8.89 -39.18 43.13
C GLU A 485 -10.10 -38.50 42.47
N GLY A 486 -10.29 -38.74 41.17
CA GLY A 486 -11.47 -38.31 40.42
C GLY A 486 -12.67 -39.27 40.59
N LEU A 487 -13.82 -38.88 39.99
CA LEU A 487 -14.90 -39.83 39.79
C LEU A 487 -14.43 -40.99 38.90
N ASN A 488 -14.86 -42.21 39.21
CA ASN A 488 -14.55 -43.34 38.33
C ASN A 488 -15.27 -43.20 36.98
N GLU A 489 -14.78 -43.90 35.95
CA GLU A 489 -15.29 -43.82 34.59
C GLU A 489 -16.78 -44.05 34.46
N ASP A 490 -17.35 -45.04 35.18
CA ASP A 490 -18.76 -45.36 35.12
C ASP A 490 -19.63 -44.24 35.71
N SER A 491 -19.24 -43.67 36.84
CA SER A 491 -19.91 -42.53 37.46
C SER A 491 -19.83 -41.29 36.60
N MET A 492 -18.64 -41.04 36.03
CA MET A 492 -18.44 -39.89 35.15
C MET A 492 -19.26 -39.97 33.87
N LYS A 493 -19.27 -41.14 33.22
CA LYS A 493 -20.11 -41.39 32.05
C LYS A 493 -21.57 -41.18 32.36
N SER A 494 -22.06 -41.77 33.47
CA SER A 494 -23.44 -41.61 33.91
C SER A 494 -23.82 -40.17 34.22
N LEU A 495 -22.87 -39.34 34.75
CA LEU A 495 -23.08 -37.93 34.99
C LEU A 495 -23.14 -37.14 33.67
N CYS A 496 -22.26 -37.43 32.73
CA CYS A 496 -22.24 -36.78 31.39
C CYS A 496 -23.55 -37.06 30.63
N ASP A 497 -24.02 -38.34 30.62
CA ASP A 497 -25.25 -38.73 29.97
C ASP A 497 -26.47 -38.02 30.58
N TRP A 498 -26.53 -37.96 31.93
CA TRP A 498 -27.61 -37.25 32.62
C TRP A 498 -27.60 -35.75 32.37
N MET A 499 -26.42 -35.10 32.37
CA MET A 499 -26.30 -33.68 32.06
C MET A 499 -26.71 -33.41 30.61
N LYS A 500 -26.35 -34.27 29.66
CA LYS A 500 -26.73 -34.15 28.26
C LYS A 500 -28.25 -34.21 28.08
N GLU A 501 -28.91 -35.12 28.76
CA GLU A 501 -30.39 -35.21 28.77
C GLU A 501 -31.00 -33.94 29.39
N THR A 502 -30.41 -33.41 30.47
CA THR A 502 -30.89 -32.25 31.21
C THR A 502 -30.78 -30.97 30.39
N LEU A 503 -29.67 -30.79 29.66
CA LEU A 503 -29.37 -29.59 28.87
C LEU A 503 -30.00 -29.62 27.46
N GLY A 504 -30.33 -30.82 26.97
CA GLY A 504 -31.02 -31.04 25.69
C GLY A 504 -30.20 -30.50 24.50
N GLU A 505 -30.85 -29.75 23.62
CA GLU A 505 -30.25 -29.23 22.37
C GLU A 505 -29.23 -28.10 22.56
N LYS A 506 -29.01 -27.63 23.81
CA LYS A 506 -28.06 -26.56 24.10
C LYS A 506 -26.61 -27.00 23.91
N VAL A 507 -26.31 -28.26 24.02
CA VAL A 507 -24.97 -28.84 23.92
C VAL A 507 -24.99 -30.08 23.03
N ASN A 508 -23.98 -30.24 22.20
CA ASN A 508 -23.87 -31.38 21.31
C ASN A 508 -23.40 -32.64 22.05
N ASP A 509 -22.42 -32.48 22.91
CA ASP A 509 -21.87 -33.58 23.70
C ASP A 509 -21.29 -33.11 25.03
N ILE A 510 -21.21 -34.02 26.00
CA ILE A 510 -20.58 -33.78 27.30
C ILE A 510 -19.62 -34.91 27.59
N LYS A 511 -18.38 -34.60 27.90
CA LYS A 511 -17.29 -35.57 28.07
C LYS A 511 -16.50 -35.32 29.35
N SER A 512 -15.84 -36.37 29.82
CA SER A 512 -14.79 -36.23 30.85
C SER A 512 -13.58 -35.54 30.29
N SER A 513 -13.05 -34.55 31.00
CA SER A 513 -11.84 -33.85 30.61
C SER A 513 -10.59 -34.51 31.17
N GLU A 514 -9.59 -34.67 30.33
CA GLU A 514 -8.22 -35.03 30.73
C GLU A 514 -7.28 -33.81 30.83
N ARG A 515 -7.79 -32.63 30.44
CA ARG A 515 -6.99 -31.42 30.35
C ARG A 515 -7.30 -30.37 31.41
N LEU A 516 -8.51 -30.32 31.95
CA LEU A 516 -8.88 -29.37 33.00
C LEU A 516 -8.20 -29.70 34.33
N ILE A 517 -7.72 -28.64 35.02
CA ILE A 517 -6.98 -28.76 36.29
C ILE A 517 -7.78 -28.16 37.44
N ASN A 518 -8.02 -26.84 37.42
CA ASN A 518 -8.72 -26.13 38.48
C ASN A 518 -10.18 -25.80 38.12
N SER A 519 -10.50 -25.67 36.84
CA SER A 519 -11.83 -25.32 36.38
C SER A 519 -12.75 -26.57 36.39
N PRO A 520 -14.03 -26.44 36.79
CA PRO A 520 -14.97 -27.56 36.83
C PRO A 520 -15.44 -28.00 35.46
N ALA A 521 -15.57 -27.08 34.49
CA ALA A 521 -16.02 -27.33 33.14
C ALA A 521 -15.46 -26.33 32.15
N ALA A 522 -15.37 -26.70 30.88
CA ALA A 522 -15.06 -25.84 29.75
C ALA A 522 -15.97 -26.18 28.55
N ALA A 523 -16.39 -25.16 27.82
CA ALA A 523 -17.11 -25.32 26.56
C ALA A 523 -16.12 -25.24 25.39
N LEU A 524 -16.21 -26.22 24.49
CA LEU A 524 -15.27 -26.40 23.39
C LEU A 524 -15.93 -26.23 22.05
N ILE A 525 -15.16 -25.76 21.09
CA ILE A 525 -15.63 -25.59 19.72
C ILE A 525 -15.18 -26.79 18.88
N PRO A 526 -16.12 -27.57 18.29
CA PRO A 526 -15.78 -28.67 17.40
C PRO A 526 -14.96 -28.17 16.21
N GLY A 527 -14.05 -29.01 15.73
CA GLY A 527 -13.24 -28.70 14.56
C GLY A 527 -14.09 -28.34 13.34
N GLY A 528 -13.80 -27.19 12.71
CA GLY A 528 -14.54 -26.68 11.54
C GLY A 528 -15.77 -25.81 11.87
N ALA A 529 -16.13 -25.61 13.13
CA ALA A 529 -17.14 -24.65 13.53
C ALA A 529 -16.58 -23.22 13.56
N MET A 530 -17.48 -22.23 13.40
CA MET A 530 -17.10 -20.81 13.49
C MET A 530 -16.69 -20.44 14.92
N SER A 531 -15.68 -19.57 15.02
CA SER A 531 -15.30 -18.99 16.31
C SER A 531 -16.39 -18.06 16.87
N PRO A 532 -16.40 -17.81 18.20
CA PRO A 532 -17.34 -16.89 18.82
C PRO A 532 -17.28 -15.48 18.20
N GLN A 533 -16.08 -15.00 17.89
CA GLN A 533 -15.84 -13.70 17.30
C GLN A 533 -16.41 -13.61 15.88
N MET A 534 -16.20 -14.66 15.06
CA MET A 534 -16.76 -14.72 13.72
C MET A 534 -18.29 -14.79 13.74
N LYS A 535 -18.89 -15.51 14.69
CA LYS A 535 -20.35 -15.55 14.90
C LYS A 535 -20.89 -14.16 15.28
N GLN A 536 -20.24 -13.48 16.20
CA GLN A 536 -20.63 -12.14 16.61
C GLN A 536 -20.57 -11.16 15.45
N MET A 537 -19.55 -11.24 14.62
CA MET A 537 -19.42 -10.42 13.43
C MET A 537 -20.52 -10.72 12.40
N MET A 538 -20.81 -12.00 12.15
CA MET A 538 -21.90 -12.40 11.25
C MET A 538 -23.27 -11.92 11.76
N LYS A 539 -23.53 -11.95 13.07
CA LYS A 539 -24.74 -11.37 13.69
C LYS A 539 -24.82 -9.86 13.51
N GLN A 540 -23.70 -9.13 13.58
CA GLN A 540 -23.67 -7.69 13.32
C GLN A 540 -23.97 -7.35 11.85
N MET A 541 -23.49 -8.17 10.92
CA MET A 541 -23.73 -8.00 9.48
C MET A 541 -25.15 -8.46 9.07
N ASN A 542 -25.66 -9.49 9.71
CA ASN A 542 -26.99 -10.06 9.47
C ASN A 542 -27.65 -10.42 10.81
N PRO A 543 -28.55 -9.57 11.34
CA PRO A 543 -29.24 -9.83 12.62
C PRO A 543 -30.05 -11.11 12.67
N ASP A 544 -30.49 -11.65 11.51
CA ASP A 544 -31.23 -12.91 11.39
C ASP A 544 -30.32 -14.15 11.32
N PHE A 545 -28.99 -13.95 11.40
CA PHE A 545 -28.05 -15.05 11.40
C PHE A 545 -28.21 -15.89 12.66
N SER A 546 -28.65 -17.12 12.49
CA SER A 546 -28.71 -18.12 13.55
C SER A 546 -27.85 -19.32 13.14
N ASP A 547 -26.86 -19.62 13.96
CA ASP A 547 -26.06 -20.83 13.84
C ASP A 547 -26.41 -21.74 15.01
N SER A 548 -26.89 -22.95 14.73
CA SER A 548 -27.09 -23.97 15.74
C SER A 548 -25.73 -24.37 16.29
N GLN A 549 -25.45 -23.97 17.52
CA GLN A 549 -24.14 -24.20 18.13
C GLN A 549 -23.97 -25.69 18.44
N ASN A 550 -23.07 -26.32 17.72
CA ASN A 550 -22.52 -27.62 18.16
C ASN A 550 -21.41 -27.33 19.17
N VAL A 551 -21.73 -27.16 20.44
CA VAL A 551 -20.77 -26.96 21.53
C VAL A 551 -20.60 -28.28 22.28
N GLU A 552 -19.36 -28.63 22.57
CA GLU A 552 -19.03 -29.74 23.46
C GLU A 552 -18.63 -29.17 24.84
N ILE A 553 -19.08 -29.82 25.93
CA ILE A 553 -18.64 -29.45 27.28
C ILE A 553 -17.75 -30.56 27.84
N GLU A 554 -16.59 -30.16 28.33
CA GLU A 554 -15.72 -31.02 29.13
C GLU A 554 -15.91 -30.76 30.61
N LEU A 555 -16.03 -31.82 31.41
CA LEU A 555 -16.15 -31.78 32.86
C LEU A 555 -14.89 -32.32 33.51
N ASN A 556 -14.41 -31.67 34.55
CA ASN A 556 -13.24 -32.08 35.32
C ASN A 556 -13.65 -33.15 36.37
N PRO A 557 -13.28 -34.43 36.20
CA PRO A 557 -13.68 -35.50 37.12
C PRO A 557 -13.09 -35.33 38.53
N LYS A 558 -12.04 -34.54 38.68
CA LYS A 558 -11.32 -34.32 39.96
C LYS A 558 -11.85 -33.12 40.75
N HIS A 559 -12.65 -32.25 40.08
CA HIS A 559 -13.12 -31.02 40.73
C HIS A 559 -14.22 -31.30 41.76
N GLU A 560 -14.14 -30.70 42.94
CA GLU A 560 -15.07 -30.90 44.05
C GLU A 560 -16.56 -30.64 43.68
N LEU A 561 -16.84 -29.61 42.85
CA LEU A 561 -18.17 -29.32 42.38
C LEU A 561 -18.75 -30.48 41.58
N ILE A 562 -17.95 -31.09 40.70
CA ILE A 562 -18.39 -32.24 39.86
C ILE A 562 -18.67 -33.46 40.71
N LYS A 563 -17.82 -33.78 41.71
CA LYS A 563 -18.06 -34.87 42.65
C LYS A 563 -19.33 -34.67 43.47
N LYS A 564 -19.55 -33.44 43.96
CA LYS A 564 -20.76 -33.08 44.68
C LYS A 564 -22.03 -33.11 43.82
N LEU A 565 -21.91 -32.70 42.55
CA LEU A 565 -23.03 -32.77 41.59
C LEU A 565 -23.47 -34.21 41.33
N GLU A 566 -22.53 -35.16 41.21
CA GLU A 566 -22.81 -36.58 41.07
C GLU A 566 -23.62 -37.13 42.27
N THR A 567 -23.32 -36.66 43.48
CA THR A 567 -24.07 -37.03 44.68
C THR A 567 -25.45 -36.33 44.72
N ALA A 568 -25.46 -35.00 44.47
CA ALA A 568 -26.67 -34.19 44.55
C ALA A 568 -27.74 -34.60 43.55
N ARG A 569 -27.39 -35.12 42.36
CA ARG A 569 -28.38 -35.57 41.39
C ARG A 569 -29.26 -36.71 41.91
N LYS A 570 -28.77 -37.49 42.89
CA LYS A 570 -29.51 -38.58 43.52
C LYS A 570 -30.32 -38.09 44.73
N ASP A 571 -29.75 -37.18 45.50
CA ASP A 571 -30.33 -36.75 46.77
C ASP A 571 -31.20 -35.48 46.64
N GLN A 572 -30.87 -34.58 45.70
CA GLN A 572 -31.50 -33.26 45.50
C GLN A 572 -31.63 -32.97 43.99
N PRO A 573 -32.44 -33.69 43.24
CA PRO A 573 -32.46 -33.66 41.77
C PRO A 573 -32.78 -32.26 41.19
N GLU A 574 -33.68 -31.50 41.81
CA GLU A 574 -34.04 -30.17 41.37
C GLU A 574 -32.87 -29.17 41.53
N LEU A 575 -32.14 -29.25 42.63
CA LEU A 575 -30.94 -28.39 42.86
C LEU A 575 -29.82 -28.81 41.89
N ALA A 576 -29.62 -30.12 41.71
CA ALA A 576 -28.60 -30.64 40.81
C ALA A 576 -28.85 -30.21 39.35
N LYS A 577 -30.10 -30.17 38.90
CA LYS A 577 -30.47 -29.67 37.58
C LYS A 577 -30.11 -28.19 37.42
N MET A 578 -30.46 -27.36 38.41
CA MET A 578 -30.13 -25.95 38.40
C MET A 578 -28.61 -25.72 38.35
N ILE A 579 -27.81 -26.52 39.11
CA ILE A 579 -26.36 -26.45 39.13
C ILE A 579 -25.78 -26.91 37.79
N ALA A 580 -26.30 -27.95 37.17
CA ALA A 580 -25.87 -28.43 35.86
C ALA A 580 -26.11 -27.39 34.75
N GLU A 581 -27.27 -26.77 34.73
CA GLU A 581 -27.59 -25.67 33.81
C GLU A 581 -26.70 -24.44 34.04
N GLN A 582 -26.47 -24.08 35.32
CA GLN A 582 -25.58 -22.95 35.66
C GLN A 582 -24.15 -23.21 35.28
N LEU A 583 -23.65 -24.43 35.50
CA LEU A 583 -22.30 -24.86 35.14
C LEU A 583 -22.08 -24.77 33.62
N SER A 584 -23.09 -25.23 32.85
CA SER A 584 -23.07 -25.13 31.41
C SER A 584 -23.04 -23.65 30.94
N ASP A 585 -23.94 -22.82 31.49
CA ASP A 585 -24.01 -21.40 31.11
C ASP A 585 -22.72 -20.66 31.50
N ASN A 586 -22.08 -21.00 32.64
CA ASN A 586 -20.77 -20.45 33.02
C ASN A 586 -19.67 -20.86 32.02
N ALA A 587 -19.67 -22.12 31.58
CA ALA A 587 -18.69 -22.59 30.58
C ALA A 587 -18.89 -21.90 29.23
N LEU A 588 -20.15 -21.75 28.79
CA LEU A 588 -20.50 -21.00 27.57
C LEU A 588 -20.15 -19.52 27.67
N LEU A 589 -20.38 -18.88 28.81
CA LEU A 589 -20.00 -17.48 29.05
C LEU A 589 -18.49 -17.29 28.95
N SER A 590 -17.72 -18.17 29.59
CA SER A 590 -16.24 -18.13 29.54
C SER A 590 -15.69 -18.34 28.13
N ALA A 591 -16.43 -19.05 27.28
CA ALA A 591 -16.11 -19.26 25.87
C ALA A 591 -16.61 -18.15 24.94
N GLY A 592 -17.35 -17.16 25.44
CA GLY A 592 -18.00 -16.13 24.62
C GLY A 592 -19.15 -16.67 23.74
N LEU A 593 -19.71 -17.80 24.11
CA LEU A 593 -20.76 -18.55 23.38
C LEU A 593 -22.15 -18.42 23.98
N LEU A 594 -22.31 -17.71 25.10
CA LEU A 594 -23.59 -17.50 25.75
C LEU A 594 -24.41 -16.41 25.05
N ASP A 595 -25.52 -16.77 24.43
CA ASP A 595 -26.38 -15.83 23.70
C ASP A 595 -27.21 -14.95 24.62
N GLU A 596 -27.82 -15.51 25.68
CA GLU A 596 -28.70 -14.79 26.63
C GLU A 596 -28.31 -15.09 28.09
N SER A 597 -27.93 -14.06 28.82
CA SER A 597 -27.52 -14.17 30.23
C SER A 597 -28.66 -14.04 31.22
N LYS A 598 -29.89 -13.64 30.81
CA LYS A 598 -31.00 -13.35 31.73
C LYS A 598 -31.40 -14.57 32.57
N GLY A 599 -31.62 -15.70 31.95
CA GLY A 599 -31.99 -16.95 32.65
C GLY A 599 -30.88 -17.45 33.57
N MET A 600 -29.62 -17.24 33.20
CA MET A 600 -28.45 -17.54 34.02
C MET A 600 -28.45 -16.71 35.32
N VAL A 601 -28.69 -15.40 35.25
CA VAL A 601 -28.71 -14.51 36.42
C VAL A 601 -29.84 -14.87 37.39
N GLU A 602 -31.05 -15.13 36.87
CA GLU A 602 -32.18 -15.54 37.70
C GLU A 602 -31.87 -16.86 38.44
N ARG A 603 -31.29 -17.83 37.76
CA ARG A 603 -30.91 -19.14 38.33
C ARG A 603 -29.82 -18.99 39.41
N VAL A 604 -28.85 -18.07 39.28
CA VAL A 604 -27.88 -17.81 40.32
C VAL A 604 -28.54 -17.36 41.61
N TYR A 605 -29.53 -16.45 41.54
CA TYR A 605 -30.27 -16.04 42.74
C TYR A 605 -31.06 -17.20 43.37
N ASP A 606 -31.67 -18.05 42.59
CA ASP A 606 -32.39 -19.23 43.11
C ASP A 606 -31.47 -20.24 43.80
N ILE A 607 -30.28 -20.48 43.23
CA ILE A 607 -29.23 -21.31 43.84
C ILE A 607 -28.73 -20.69 45.16
N MET A 608 -28.48 -19.37 45.19
CA MET A 608 -28.08 -18.68 46.41
C MET A 608 -29.13 -18.76 47.50
N LEU A 609 -30.43 -18.59 47.17
CA LEU A 609 -31.50 -18.78 48.14
C LEU A 609 -31.53 -20.17 48.74
N LYS A 610 -31.45 -21.21 47.89
CA LYS A 610 -31.44 -22.62 48.35
C LYS A 610 -30.17 -23.00 49.13
N SER A 611 -29.09 -22.23 49.02
CA SER A 611 -27.86 -22.45 49.80
C SER A 611 -27.90 -21.81 51.19
N LEU A 612 -28.88 -20.96 51.45
CA LEU A 612 -29.09 -20.28 52.75
C LEU A 612 -30.14 -21.00 53.62
N ASP A 613 -30.92 -21.94 53.02
CA ASP A 613 -31.83 -22.82 53.71
C ASP A 613 -31.08 -24.06 54.23
#